data_b9afe2c5d9fd089e9544751ee0a2bd5d
#
_entry.id   b9afe2c5d9fd089e9544751ee0a2bd5d
#
_cell.length_a   1.000
_cell.length_b   1.000
_cell.length_c   1.000
_cell.angle_alpha   90.00
_cell.angle_beta   90.00
_cell.angle_gamma   90.00
#
_symmetry.space_group_name_H-M   'P 1'
#
loop_
_entity.id
_entity.type
_entity.pdbx_description
1 polymer ?
#
loop_
_entity_poly.entity_id
_entity_poly.type
_entity_poly.pdbx_seq_one_letter_code
_entity_poly.pdbx_strand_id
1 'polypeptide(L)'
;MKELLSDYKKREAVTFEDLLEFHYRFESIHPFQDGNGRVGRLILFKECLRNGIVPFIIEDDMKLYYYRGLHEWRNEQGYLRDTCLAAQDRFKIYLDYYGIKY
;
A
#
# COMPACT_ATOMS: atom_id res chain seq x y z
N MET A 1 -1.00 17.78 1.86
CA MET A 1 -0.50 16.81 2.86
C MET A 1 -1.31 16.84 4.15
N LYS A 2 -1.56 18.02 4.72
CA LYS A 2 -2.36 18.14 5.95
C LYS A 2 -3.77 17.56 5.81
N GLU A 3 -4.44 17.86 4.71
CA GLU A 3 -5.80 17.34 4.46
C GLU A 3 -5.81 15.82 4.37
N LEU A 4 -4.81 15.23 3.70
CA LEU A 4 -4.69 13.79 3.57
C LEU A 4 -4.55 13.13 4.94
N LEU A 5 -3.65 13.64 5.78
CA LEU A 5 -3.43 13.09 7.10
C LEU A 5 -4.64 13.28 8.00
N SER A 6 -5.31 14.44 7.92
CA SER A 6 -6.51 14.72 8.69
C SER A 6 -7.63 13.75 8.33
N ASP A 7 -7.89 13.55 7.05
CA ASP A 7 -8.91 12.61 6.58
C ASP A 7 -8.62 11.20 7.05
N TYR A 8 -7.37 10.78 6.95
CA TYR A 8 -6.96 9.44 7.35
C TYR A 8 -7.15 9.22 8.86
N LYS A 9 -6.76 10.20 9.67
CA LYS A 9 -6.86 10.09 11.14
C LYS A 9 -8.29 10.06 11.64
N LYS A 10 -9.24 10.57 10.89
CA LYS A 10 -10.66 10.57 11.26
C LYS A 10 -11.30 9.20 11.16
N ARG A 11 -10.67 8.26 10.46
CA ARG A 11 -11.22 6.93 10.25
C ARG A 11 -11.08 6.10 11.51
N GLU A 12 -12.18 5.53 11.99
CA GLU A 12 -12.20 4.64 13.16
C GLU A 12 -11.64 3.26 12.82
N ALA A 13 -12.01 2.74 11.63
CA ALA A 13 -11.51 1.48 11.14
C ALA A 13 -10.94 1.69 9.76
N VAL A 14 -9.71 1.22 9.54
CA VAL A 14 -9.00 1.36 8.27
C VAL A 14 -9.03 0.03 7.55
N THR A 15 -9.60 0.03 6.34
CA THR A 15 -9.64 -1.15 5.49
C THR A 15 -8.44 -1.19 4.55
N PHE A 16 -8.27 -2.31 3.87
CA PHE A 16 -7.24 -2.45 2.84
C PHE A 16 -7.39 -1.37 1.76
N GLU A 17 -8.60 -1.12 1.30
CA GLU A 17 -8.89 -0.10 0.29
C GLU A 17 -8.56 1.29 0.80
N ASP A 18 -8.83 1.57 2.07
CA ASP A 18 -8.48 2.86 2.68
C ASP A 18 -6.96 3.09 2.65
N LEU A 19 -6.18 2.05 2.93
CA LEU A 19 -4.73 2.13 2.85
C LEU A 19 -4.24 2.38 1.44
N LEU A 20 -4.84 1.72 0.44
CA LEU A 20 -4.48 1.93 -0.95
C LEU A 20 -4.83 3.35 -1.41
N GLU A 21 -5.99 3.87 -0.98
CA GLU A 21 -6.38 5.25 -1.30
C GLU A 21 -5.41 6.24 -0.68
N PHE A 22 -5.02 6.03 0.58
CA PHE A 22 -4.02 6.86 1.25
C PHE A 22 -2.70 6.81 0.49
N HIS A 23 -2.25 5.61 0.11
CA HIS A 23 -1.01 5.41 -0.62
C HIS A 23 -1.04 6.11 -1.98
N TYR A 24 -2.14 5.96 -2.72
CA TYR A 24 -2.31 6.64 -4.00
C TYR A 24 -2.22 8.16 -3.84
N ARG A 25 -2.93 8.72 -2.86
CA ARG A 25 -2.93 10.16 -2.61
C ARG A 25 -1.55 10.65 -2.21
N PHE A 26 -0.83 9.88 -1.37
CA PHE A 26 0.54 10.21 -0.98
C PHE A 26 1.46 10.27 -2.20
N GLU A 27 1.42 9.26 -3.06
CA GLU A 27 2.26 9.21 -4.25
C GLU A 27 1.90 10.33 -5.24
N SER A 28 0.62 10.69 -5.33
CA SER A 28 0.14 11.75 -6.22
C SER A 28 0.61 13.15 -5.78
N ILE A 29 0.77 13.36 -4.49
CA ILE A 29 1.24 14.64 -3.95
C ILE A 29 2.74 14.83 -4.22
N HIS A 30 3.49 13.74 -4.36
CA HIS A 30 4.95 13.76 -4.54
C HIS A 30 5.65 14.63 -3.50
N PRO A 31 5.47 14.33 -2.20
CA PRO A 31 6.02 15.18 -1.13
C PRO A 31 7.54 15.21 -1.10
N PHE A 32 8.19 14.25 -1.74
CA PHE A 32 9.64 14.16 -1.88
C PHE A 32 9.99 13.98 -3.34
N GLN A 33 11.04 14.65 -3.81
CA GLN A 33 11.44 14.54 -5.21
C GLN A 33 12.02 13.18 -5.53
N ASP A 34 12.98 12.74 -4.72
CA ASP A 34 13.63 11.44 -4.90
C ASP A 34 13.26 10.51 -3.75
N GLY A 35 13.13 9.23 -4.02
CA GLY A 35 12.78 8.26 -3.01
C GLY A 35 11.31 8.30 -2.59
N ASN A 36 10.48 9.09 -3.29
CA ASN A 36 9.07 9.21 -2.98
C ASN A 36 8.38 7.85 -2.93
N GLY A 37 8.64 6.99 -3.91
CA GLY A 37 8.06 5.66 -3.95
C GLY A 37 8.51 4.77 -2.80
N ARG A 38 9.78 4.87 -2.40
CA ARG A 38 10.31 4.09 -1.27
C ARG A 38 9.66 4.52 0.03
N VAL A 39 9.58 5.83 0.26
CA VAL A 39 8.96 6.38 1.47
C VAL A 39 7.49 6.00 1.53
N GLY A 40 6.77 6.16 0.42
CA GLY A 40 5.35 5.82 0.35
C GLY A 40 5.08 4.35 0.64
N ARG A 41 5.90 3.47 0.07
CA ARG A 41 5.74 2.02 0.30
C ARG A 41 6.10 1.64 1.73
N LEU A 42 7.09 2.29 2.34
CA LEU A 42 7.44 2.05 3.73
C LEU A 42 6.31 2.49 4.67
N ILE A 43 5.70 3.64 4.40
CA ILE A 43 4.56 4.13 5.17
C ILE A 43 3.38 3.15 5.03
N LEU A 44 3.13 2.67 3.81
CA LEU A 44 2.07 1.70 3.57
C LEU A 44 2.28 0.43 4.38
N PHE A 45 3.51 -0.09 4.40
CA PHE A 45 3.88 -1.27 5.18
C PHE A 45 3.61 -1.04 6.68
N LYS A 46 4.06 0.09 7.19
CA LYS A 46 3.87 0.46 8.59
C LYS A 46 2.39 0.57 8.95
N GLU A 47 1.59 1.18 8.08
CA GLU A 47 0.17 1.38 8.34
C GLU A 47 -0.62 0.07 8.25
N CYS A 48 -0.18 -0.87 7.42
CA CYS A 48 -0.74 -2.23 7.46
C CYS A 48 -0.55 -2.84 8.85
N LEU A 49 0.67 -2.80 9.37
CA LEU A 49 0.96 -3.35 10.70
C LEU A 49 0.14 -2.67 11.78
N ARG A 50 0.06 -1.34 11.72
CA ARG A 50 -0.69 -0.55 12.71
C ARG A 50 -2.17 -0.93 12.75
N ASN A 51 -2.75 -1.29 11.62
CA ASN A 51 -4.18 -1.58 11.49
C ASN A 51 -4.50 -3.07 11.49
N GLY A 52 -3.55 -3.92 11.84
CA GLY A 52 -3.78 -5.35 11.91
C GLY A 52 -3.97 -6.02 10.55
N ILE A 53 -3.48 -5.38 9.49
CA ILE A 53 -3.55 -5.89 8.14
C ILE A 53 -2.19 -6.50 7.80
N VAL A 54 -2.18 -7.70 7.21
CA VAL A 54 -0.93 -8.33 6.79
C VAL A 54 -0.24 -7.43 5.79
N PRO A 55 1.01 -7.00 6.05
CA PRO A 55 1.72 -6.11 5.14
C PRO A 55 2.20 -6.86 3.89
N PHE A 56 2.76 -6.10 2.96
CA PHE A 56 3.29 -6.68 1.74
C PHE A 56 4.41 -5.80 1.18
N ILE A 57 5.21 -6.39 0.32
CA ILE A 57 6.33 -5.72 -0.34
C ILE A 57 6.13 -5.87 -1.85
N ILE A 58 6.28 -4.77 -2.57
CA ILE A 58 6.22 -4.78 -4.03
C ILE A 58 7.60 -5.20 -4.54
N GLU A 59 7.73 -6.45 -4.95
CA GLU A 59 8.97 -6.98 -5.49
C GLU A 59 9.19 -6.50 -6.93
N ASP A 60 10.42 -6.63 -7.43
CA ASP A 60 10.80 -6.07 -8.72
C ASP A 60 9.93 -6.57 -9.87
N ASP A 61 9.54 -7.84 -9.87
CA ASP A 61 8.69 -8.41 -10.91
C ASP A 61 7.26 -7.88 -10.89
N MET A 62 6.86 -7.21 -9.80
CA MET A 62 5.52 -6.64 -9.65
C MET A 62 5.47 -5.14 -9.90
N LYS A 63 6.62 -4.48 -10.06
CA LYS A 63 6.67 -3.02 -10.12
C LYS A 63 5.90 -2.43 -11.29
N LEU A 64 5.96 -3.05 -12.47
CA LEU A 64 5.22 -2.55 -13.63
C LEU A 64 3.72 -2.56 -13.38
N TYR A 65 3.20 -3.63 -12.79
CA TYR A 65 1.79 -3.75 -12.45
C TYR A 65 1.40 -2.75 -11.36
N TYR A 66 2.29 -2.56 -10.39
CA TYR A 66 2.10 -1.60 -9.31
C TYR A 66 1.99 -0.17 -9.86
N TYR A 67 2.92 0.25 -10.71
CA TYR A 67 2.88 1.59 -11.30
C TYR A 67 1.65 1.79 -12.18
N ARG A 68 1.28 0.77 -12.95
CA ARG A 68 0.04 0.80 -13.73
C ARG A 68 -1.17 0.97 -12.83
N GLY A 69 -1.21 0.26 -11.72
CA GLY A 69 -2.30 0.37 -10.77
C GLY A 69 -2.42 1.76 -10.16
N LEU A 70 -1.29 2.39 -9.83
CA LEU A 70 -1.28 3.77 -9.35
C LEU A 70 -1.78 4.72 -10.43
N HIS A 71 -1.31 4.56 -11.66
CA HIS A 71 -1.70 5.42 -12.76
C HIS A 71 -3.21 5.31 -13.05
N GLU A 72 -3.78 4.12 -12.95
CA GLU A 72 -5.18 3.85 -13.28
C GLU A 72 -6.11 3.93 -12.07
N TRP A 73 -5.63 4.28 -10.89
CA TRP A 73 -6.43 4.20 -9.65
C TRP A 73 -7.78 4.89 -9.77
N ARG A 74 -7.83 6.07 -10.36
CA ARG A 74 -9.08 6.82 -10.49
C ARG A 74 -10.04 6.24 -11.53
N ASN A 75 -9.51 5.47 -12.47
CA ASN A 75 -10.30 4.84 -13.53
C ASN A 75 -10.69 3.41 -13.19
N GLU A 76 -9.71 2.64 -12.68
CA GLU A 76 -9.91 1.23 -12.35
C GLU A 76 -9.04 0.86 -11.15
N GLN A 77 -9.65 0.80 -9.99
CA GLN A 77 -8.94 0.49 -8.74
C GLN A 77 -8.50 -0.96 -8.65
N GLY A 78 -9.11 -1.83 -9.44
CA GLY A 78 -8.81 -3.26 -9.43
C GLY A 78 -7.36 -3.59 -9.74
N TYR A 79 -6.71 -2.82 -10.61
CA TYR A 79 -5.32 -3.09 -10.97
C TYR A 79 -4.39 -3.01 -9.76
N LEU A 80 -4.45 -1.92 -9.02
CA LEU A 80 -3.60 -1.76 -7.84
C LEU A 80 -4.01 -2.73 -6.73
N ARG A 81 -5.30 -2.88 -6.49
CA ARG A 81 -5.80 -3.79 -5.48
C ARG A 81 -5.32 -5.22 -5.74
N ASP A 82 -5.48 -5.71 -6.96
CA ASP A 82 -5.10 -7.08 -7.30
C ASP A 82 -3.59 -7.28 -7.17
N THR A 83 -2.78 -6.30 -7.60
CA THR A 83 -1.33 -6.36 -7.45
C THR A 83 -0.93 -6.41 -5.98
N CYS A 84 -1.52 -5.56 -5.16
CA CYS A 84 -1.21 -5.51 -3.75
C CYS A 84 -1.69 -6.76 -3.00
N LEU A 85 -2.85 -7.31 -3.38
CA LEU A 85 -3.32 -8.57 -2.81
C LEU A 85 -2.39 -9.72 -3.17
N ALA A 86 -1.89 -9.77 -4.41
CA ALA A 86 -0.92 -10.77 -4.81
C ALA A 86 0.39 -10.64 -4.02
N ALA A 87 0.83 -9.40 -3.79
CA ALA A 87 2.02 -9.15 -2.96
C ALA A 87 1.79 -9.58 -1.51
N GLN A 88 0.59 -9.35 -0.99
CA GLN A 88 0.22 -9.78 0.35
C GLN A 88 0.23 -11.31 0.46
N ASP A 89 -0.28 -12.01 -0.55
CA ASP A 89 -0.25 -13.47 -0.57
C ASP A 89 1.18 -14.00 -0.56
N ARG A 90 2.09 -13.39 -1.31
CA ARG A 90 3.52 -13.75 -1.26
C ARG A 90 4.11 -13.54 0.12
N PHE A 91 3.75 -12.45 0.77
CA PHE A 91 4.25 -12.15 2.11
C PHE A 91 3.74 -13.17 3.12
N LYS A 92 2.48 -13.59 3.00
CA LYS A 92 1.91 -14.65 3.84
C LYS A 92 2.68 -15.97 3.69
N ILE A 93 3.10 -16.30 2.48
CA ILE A 93 3.90 -17.50 2.23
C ILE A 93 5.23 -17.42 2.99
N TYR A 94 5.89 -16.27 2.99
CA TYR A 94 7.12 -16.07 3.76
C TYR A 94 6.87 -16.20 5.26
N LEU A 95 5.77 -15.63 5.76
CA LEU A 95 5.41 -15.73 7.17
C LEU A 95 5.18 -17.19 7.56
N ASP A 96 4.47 -17.94 6.73
CA ASP A 96 4.21 -19.37 6.97
C ASP A 96 5.51 -20.16 6.97
N TYR A 97 6.41 -19.86 6.04
CA TYR A 97 7.71 -20.54 5.96
C TYR A 97 8.52 -20.35 7.23
N TYR A 98 8.50 -19.17 7.83
CA TYR A 98 9.23 -18.87 9.06
C TYR A 98 8.41 -19.17 10.32
N GLY A 99 7.20 -19.72 10.18
CA GLY A 99 6.36 -20.07 11.32
C GLY A 99 5.79 -18.86 12.07
N ILE A 100 5.71 -17.71 11.43
CA ILE A 100 5.20 -16.49 12.04
C ILE A 100 3.68 -16.42 11.85
N LYS A 101 2.95 -16.26 12.95
CA LYS A 101 1.49 -16.11 12.89
C LYS A 101 1.11 -14.68 12.52
N TYR A 102 0.04 -14.54 11.76
CA TYR A 102 -0.46 -13.25 11.31
C TYR A 102 -1.98 -13.11 11.46
#